data_37ec5f0859aa9f2a5fd62abf17987380
#
_entry.id   37ec5f0859aa9f2a5fd62abf17987380
#
_cell.length_a   1.000
_cell.length_b   1.000
_cell.length_c   1.000
_cell.angle_alpha   90.00
_cell.angle_beta   90.00
_cell.angle_gamma   90.00
#
_symmetry.space_group_name_H-M   'P 1'
#
loop_
_entity.id
_entity.type
_entity.pdbx_description
1 polymer ?
#
loop_
_entity_poly.entity_id
_entity_poly.type
_entity_poly.pdbx_seq_one_letter_code
_entity_poly.pdbx_strand_id
1 'polypeptide(L)'
;MKRKFNIKSLISIKKIFAKPWQLLQKLTGGLSVVLGAWLIFTTITLVFASSQPVDTFFVLGGSIHRETYIAQQAKQYPQTPILISHGSPDPCIWLIFQAELAGLQNVWLEKCANSTFENFYYGIPILRRWGVHKVMLITSPSHLPRAKWMAQILLGAHGIWVETDIVQELGVPGNRESWPKTGLDVTRSLFWAILSQIIQPQCSNVTKLTQVDMQAWKNRGFHCEHQVAWVKEITDESSKL
;
A
#
# COMPACT_ATOMS: atom_id res chain seq x y z
N MET A 1 59.93 -17.19 42.97
CA MET A 1 59.61 -15.85 42.39
C MET A 1 58.11 -15.77 42.22
N LYS A 2 57.29 -15.19 43.15
CA LYS A 2 55.86 -15.08 43.09
C LYS A 2 55.49 -13.74 42.45
N ARG A 3 54.96 -13.77 41.21
CA ARG A 3 54.38 -12.57 40.57
C ARG A 3 53.14 -12.12 41.32
N LYS A 4 53.20 -10.98 41.98
CA LYS A 4 52.04 -10.29 42.55
C LYS A 4 51.16 -9.80 41.40
N PHE A 5 50.00 -10.43 41.21
CA PHE A 5 49.00 -9.96 40.25
C PHE A 5 48.44 -8.61 40.71
N ASN A 6 48.59 -7.59 39.88
CA ASN A 6 48.24 -6.22 40.24
C ASN A 6 46.74 -5.99 40.05
N ILE A 7 45.96 -6.08 41.10
CA ILE A 7 44.50 -5.95 41.16
C ILE A 7 44.01 -4.56 40.62
N LYS A 8 44.90 -3.53 40.69
CA LYS A 8 44.59 -2.19 40.18
C LYS A 8 44.34 -2.15 38.67
N SER A 9 44.97 -3.02 37.86
CA SER A 9 44.81 -3.08 36.42
C SER A 9 43.43 -3.62 36.02
N LEU A 10 42.85 -4.54 36.76
CA LEU A 10 41.51 -5.10 36.52
C LEU A 10 40.38 -4.11 36.82
N ILE A 11 40.57 -3.24 37.80
CA ILE A 11 39.61 -2.18 38.14
C ILE A 11 39.59 -1.08 37.07
N SER A 12 40.73 -0.77 36.46
CA SER A 12 40.83 0.21 35.38
C SER A 12 40.08 -0.26 34.10
N ILE A 13 40.22 -1.54 33.75
CA ILE A 13 39.55 -2.14 32.59
C ILE A 13 38.03 -2.11 32.76
N LYS A 14 37.52 -2.45 33.95
CA LYS A 14 36.07 -2.37 34.23
C LYS A 14 35.49 -0.95 34.07
N LYS A 15 36.24 0.09 34.44
CA LYS A 15 35.80 1.50 34.26
C LYS A 15 35.75 1.94 32.79
N ILE A 16 36.67 1.41 31.96
CA ILE A 16 36.69 1.76 30.52
C ILE A 16 35.51 1.18 29.78
N PHE A 17 35.05 -0.04 30.12
CA PHE A 17 33.89 -0.69 29.52
C PHE A 17 32.54 -0.28 30.13
N ALA A 18 32.54 0.29 31.34
CA ALA A 18 31.28 0.71 32.01
C ALA A 18 30.65 1.96 31.37
N LYS A 19 31.45 2.91 30.86
CA LYS A 19 30.92 4.13 30.21
C LYS A 19 30.16 3.85 28.92
N PRO A 20 30.67 3.08 27.94
CA PRO A 20 29.91 2.77 26.72
C PRO A 20 28.66 1.93 27.01
N TRP A 21 28.71 1.04 28.00
CA TRP A 21 27.56 0.24 28.42
C TRP A 21 26.42 1.11 29.01
N GLN A 22 26.73 2.07 29.86
CA GLN A 22 25.75 3.00 30.42
C GLN A 22 25.15 3.91 29.33
N LEU A 23 25.95 4.33 28.35
CA LEU A 23 25.46 5.09 27.22
C LEU A 23 24.51 4.25 26.36
N LEU A 24 24.88 3.00 26.07
CA LEU A 24 24.03 2.08 25.33
C LEU A 24 22.68 1.83 26.05
N GLN A 25 22.70 1.61 27.38
CA GLN A 25 21.47 1.45 28.17
C GLN A 25 20.57 2.71 28.15
N LYS A 26 21.16 3.90 28.20
CA LYS A 26 20.40 5.16 28.08
C LYS A 26 19.80 5.34 26.68
N LEU A 27 20.56 5.00 25.63
CA LEU A 27 20.09 5.08 24.24
C LEU A 27 18.97 4.05 23.98
N THR A 28 19.13 2.81 24.42
CA THR A 28 18.08 1.79 24.28
C THR A 28 16.84 2.13 25.10
N GLY A 29 17.02 2.64 26.33
CA GLY A 29 15.91 3.11 27.15
C GLY A 29 15.15 4.26 26.51
N GLY A 30 15.88 5.28 26.00
CA GLY A 30 15.28 6.40 25.28
C GLY A 30 14.52 5.95 24.02
N LEU A 31 15.12 5.07 23.22
CA LEU A 31 14.49 4.51 22.02
C LEU A 31 13.21 3.72 22.36
N SER A 32 13.24 2.92 23.43
CA SER A 32 12.07 2.16 23.88
C SER A 32 10.92 3.06 24.32
N VAL A 33 11.20 4.19 24.97
CA VAL A 33 10.17 5.18 25.35
C VAL A 33 9.56 5.82 24.11
N VAL A 34 10.39 6.23 23.15
CA VAL A 34 9.91 6.82 21.89
C VAL A 34 9.04 5.83 21.11
N LEU A 35 9.50 4.59 20.98
CA LEU A 35 8.74 3.53 20.31
C LEU A 35 7.42 3.25 21.03
N GLY A 36 7.44 3.17 22.35
CA GLY A 36 6.22 2.97 23.17
C GLY A 36 5.22 4.10 23.00
N ALA A 37 5.67 5.35 23.05
CA ALA A 37 4.83 6.53 22.82
C ALA A 37 4.23 6.54 21.41
N TRP A 38 5.03 6.20 20.38
CA TRP A 38 4.56 6.08 19.00
C TRP A 38 3.50 4.98 18.85
N LEU A 39 3.72 3.80 19.45
CA LEU A 39 2.74 2.71 19.42
C LEU A 39 1.42 3.07 20.13
N ILE A 40 1.49 3.75 21.26
CA ILE A 40 0.29 4.24 21.97
C ILE A 40 -0.45 5.25 21.09
N PHE A 41 0.25 6.22 20.53
CA PHE A 41 -0.35 7.23 19.66
C PHE A 41 -1.00 6.61 18.42
N THR A 42 -0.31 5.71 17.72
CA THR A 42 -0.86 5.02 16.55
C THR A 42 -2.06 4.14 16.91
N THR A 43 -2.04 3.48 18.05
CA THR A 43 -3.19 2.69 18.52
C THR A 43 -4.42 3.56 18.78
N ILE A 44 -4.24 4.71 19.43
CA ILE A 44 -5.34 5.65 19.68
C ILE A 44 -5.91 6.17 18.34
N THR A 45 -5.05 6.57 17.41
CA THR A 45 -5.48 7.05 16.08
C THR A 45 -6.23 5.98 15.30
N LEU A 46 -5.77 4.72 15.34
CA LEU A 46 -6.44 3.59 14.68
C LEU A 46 -7.82 3.29 15.29
N VAL A 47 -7.94 3.32 16.61
CA VAL A 47 -9.24 3.14 17.29
C VAL A 47 -10.21 4.22 16.85
N PHE A 48 -9.75 5.47 16.76
CA PHE A 48 -10.58 6.57 16.28
C PHE A 48 -10.97 6.40 14.81
N ALA A 49 -10.00 6.05 13.96
CA ALA A 49 -10.19 5.81 12.53
C ALA A 49 -11.15 4.65 12.24
N SER A 50 -11.15 3.61 13.08
CA SER A 50 -12.01 2.43 12.90
C SER A 50 -13.51 2.77 12.92
N SER A 51 -13.91 3.79 13.68
CA SER A 51 -15.31 4.24 13.80
C SER A 51 -15.72 5.25 12.72
N GLN A 52 -14.77 5.76 11.93
CA GLN A 52 -15.07 6.70 10.86
C GLN A 52 -15.65 5.98 9.62
N PRO A 53 -16.39 6.67 8.74
CA PRO A 53 -16.74 6.14 7.44
C PRO A 53 -15.48 5.90 6.60
N VAL A 54 -15.58 5.03 5.60
CA VAL A 54 -14.53 4.85 4.59
C VAL A 54 -14.38 6.13 3.80
N ASP A 55 -13.19 6.69 3.78
CA ASP A 55 -12.90 7.94 3.09
C ASP A 55 -12.09 7.75 1.79
N THR A 56 -11.64 6.54 1.50
CA THR A 56 -10.93 6.23 0.25
C THR A 56 -11.02 4.74 -0.10
N PHE A 57 -11.20 4.44 -1.37
CA PHE A 57 -10.99 3.10 -1.92
C PHE A 57 -9.55 2.94 -2.39
N PHE A 58 -8.87 1.90 -1.93
CA PHE A 58 -7.53 1.55 -2.38
C PHE A 58 -7.55 0.20 -3.08
N VAL A 59 -7.36 0.22 -4.40
CA VAL A 59 -7.45 -0.95 -5.26
C VAL A 59 -6.06 -1.48 -5.58
N LEU A 60 -5.81 -2.73 -5.22
CA LEU A 60 -4.61 -3.42 -5.67
C LEU A 60 -4.84 -3.93 -7.09
N GLY A 61 -4.09 -3.43 -8.06
CA GLY A 61 -4.21 -3.76 -9.46
C GLY A 61 -3.87 -5.21 -9.79
N GLY A 62 -3.91 -5.54 -11.09
CA GLY A 62 -3.61 -6.89 -11.62
C GLY A 62 -4.83 -7.77 -11.85
N SER A 63 -6.05 -7.23 -11.83
CA SER A 63 -7.26 -7.92 -12.27
C SER A 63 -8.32 -6.94 -12.73
N ILE A 64 -8.83 -7.13 -13.93
CA ILE A 64 -9.91 -6.34 -14.50
C ILE A 64 -11.21 -6.46 -13.69
N HIS A 65 -11.44 -7.58 -13.01
CA HIS A 65 -12.62 -7.76 -12.15
C HIS A 65 -12.64 -6.77 -10.98
N ARG A 66 -11.48 -6.48 -10.38
CA ARG A 66 -11.36 -5.47 -9.32
C ARG A 66 -11.59 -4.06 -9.85
N GLU A 67 -11.10 -3.79 -11.06
CA GLU A 67 -11.27 -2.49 -11.72
C GLU A 67 -12.73 -2.26 -12.13
N THR A 68 -13.43 -3.28 -12.64
CA THR A 68 -14.87 -3.23 -12.93
C THR A 68 -15.68 -3.05 -11.65
N TYR A 69 -15.36 -3.83 -10.62
CA TYR A 69 -16.04 -3.72 -9.32
C TYR A 69 -15.91 -2.31 -8.75
N ILE A 70 -14.71 -1.72 -8.76
CA ILE A 70 -14.53 -0.37 -8.22
C ILE A 70 -15.21 0.71 -9.06
N ALA A 71 -15.32 0.52 -10.38
CA ALA A 71 -16.10 1.41 -11.22
C ALA A 71 -17.60 1.37 -10.84
N GLN A 72 -18.14 0.20 -10.49
CA GLN A 72 -19.51 0.08 -9.98
C GLN A 72 -19.66 0.76 -8.61
N GLN A 73 -18.68 0.61 -7.71
CA GLN A 73 -18.67 1.32 -6.43
C GLN A 73 -18.59 2.85 -6.62
N ALA A 74 -17.87 3.33 -7.61
CA ALA A 74 -17.76 4.75 -7.91
C ALA A 74 -19.12 5.40 -8.25
N LYS A 75 -20.08 4.64 -8.77
CA LYS A 75 -21.45 5.14 -9.01
C LYS A 75 -22.22 5.33 -7.70
N GLN A 76 -22.00 4.46 -6.73
CA GLN A 76 -22.67 4.51 -5.43
C GLN A 76 -22.03 5.56 -4.51
N TYR A 77 -20.73 5.74 -4.65
CA TYR A 77 -19.91 6.65 -3.81
C TYR A 77 -19.12 7.66 -4.66
N PRO A 78 -19.80 8.55 -5.42
CA PRO A 78 -19.16 9.40 -6.43
C PRO A 78 -18.19 10.42 -5.84
N GLN A 79 -18.29 10.72 -4.55
CA GLN A 79 -17.41 11.68 -3.87
C GLN A 79 -16.18 11.01 -3.22
N THR A 80 -16.19 9.68 -3.06
CA THR A 80 -15.10 8.96 -2.41
C THR A 80 -13.92 8.81 -3.36
N PRO A 81 -12.72 9.30 -3.02
CA PRO A 81 -11.51 9.12 -3.81
C PRO A 81 -11.19 7.63 -4.02
N ILE A 82 -10.66 7.31 -5.19
CA ILE A 82 -10.23 5.97 -5.57
C ILE A 82 -8.77 6.05 -6.00
N LEU A 83 -7.91 5.24 -5.37
CA LEU A 83 -6.54 5.02 -5.80
C LEU A 83 -6.40 3.61 -6.34
N ILE A 84 -6.09 3.48 -7.64
CA ILE A 84 -5.78 2.20 -8.28
C ILE A 84 -4.26 2.12 -8.43
N SER A 85 -3.62 1.19 -7.73
CA SER A 85 -2.18 0.98 -7.76
C SER A 85 -1.84 -0.23 -8.63
N HIS A 86 -0.99 -0.02 -9.63
CA HIS A 86 -0.57 -1.04 -10.59
C HIS A 86 -1.73 -1.75 -11.30
N GLY A 87 -2.73 -0.99 -11.73
CA GLY A 87 -3.87 -1.51 -12.52
C GLY A 87 -3.51 -1.78 -13.99
N SER A 88 -4.52 -2.19 -14.75
CA SER A 88 -4.48 -2.31 -16.21
C SER A 88 -3.96 -1.03 -16.88
N PRO A 89 -3.57 -1.05 -18.16
CA PRO A 89 -3.23 0.19 -18.89
C PRO A 89 -4.29 1.27 -18.69
N ASP A 90 -3.86 2.52 -18.56
CA ASP A 90 -4.74 3.66 -18.27
C ASP A 90 -5.98 3.75 -19.17
N PRO A 91 -5.85 3.55 -20.53
CA PRO A 91 -7.01 3.57 -21.40
C PRO A 91 -8.01 2.45 -21.11
N CYS A 92 -7.54 1.29 -20.62
CA CYS A 92 -8.41 0.18 -20.28
C CYS A 92 -9.25 0.50 -19.03
N ILE A 93 -8.65 1.10 -18.02
CA ILE A 93 -9.38 1.56 -16.82
C ILE A 93 -10.36 2.67 -17.20
N TRP A 94 -9.95 3.60 -18.07
CA TRP A 94 -10.82 4.65 -18.56
C TRP A 94 -12.07 4.06 -19.25
N LEU A 95 -11.89 3.07 -20.15
CA LEU A 95 -12.98 2.38 -20.85
C LEU A 95 -13.91 1.65 -19.88
N ILE A 96 -13.36 0.98 -18.85
CA ILE A 96 -14.16 0.30 -17.81
C ILE A 96 -15.08 1.30 -17.10
N PHE A 97 -14.55 2.45 -16.66
CA PHE A 97 -15.33 3.47 -15.97
C PHE A 97 -16.39 4.09 -16.88
N GLN A 98 -16.07 4.29 -18.17
CA GLN A 98 -17.05 4.78 -19.15
C GLN A 98 -18.19 3.78 -19.39
N ALA A 99 -17.84 2.50 -19.57
CA ALA A 99 -18.85 1.45 -19.78
C ALA A 99 -19.78 1.29 -18.57
N GLU A 100 -19.24 1.43 -17.37
CA GLU A 100 -20.02 1.40 -16.14
C GLU A 100 -20.77 2.73 -15.88
N LEU A 101 -20.64 3.74 -16.74
CA LEU A 101 -21.20 5.08 -16.53
C LEU A 101 -20.78 5.69 -15.17
N ALA A 102 -19.55 5.41 -14.75
CA ALA A 102 -18.99 5.85 -13.50
C ALA A 102 -18.22 7.19 -13.65
N GLY A 103 -18.21 7.98 -12.58
CA GLY A 103 -17.49 9.25 -12.56
C GLY A 103 -15.97 9.07 -12.58
N LEU A 104 -15.27 9.84 -13.42
CA LEU A 104 -13.81 9.79 -13.56
C LEU A 104 -13.08 10.77 -12.62
N GLN A 105 -13.80 11.68 -11.99
CA GLN A 105 -13.24 12.86 -11.33
C GLN A 105 -12.39 12.54 -10.10
N ASN A 106 -12.76 11.50 -9.37
CA ASN A 106 -12.15 11.13 -8.10
C ASN A 106 -11.35 9.83 -8.19
N VAL A 107 -10.75 9.56 -9.37
CA VAL A 107 -9.97 8.33 -9.62
C VAL A 107 -8.54 8.69 -10.01
N TRP A 108 -7.59 8.08 -9.31
CA TRP A 108 -6.14 8.23 -9.56
C TRP A 108 -5.51 6.88 -9.83
N LEU A 109 -4.60 6.87 -10.81
CA LEU A 109 -3.84 5.71 -11.24
C LEU A 109 -2.38 5.89 -10.80
N GLU A 110 -1.89 5.00 -9.95
CA GLU A 110 -0.49 4.93 -9.54
C GLU A 110 0.18 3.79 -10.32
N LYS A 111 1.30 4.08 -11.01
CA LYS A 111 1.98 3.18 -11.95
C LYS A 111 3.46 2.92 -11.65
N CYS A 112 3.92 3.24 -10.44
CA CYS A 112 5.29 2.97 -10.02
C CYS A 112 5.46 1.59 -9.39
N ALA A 113 4.37 1.03 -8.84
CA ALA A 113 4.39 -0.25 -8.17
C ALA A 113 4.55 -1.42 -9.16
N ASN A 114 5.37 -2.43 -8.81
CA ASN A 114 5.53 -3.68 -9.54
C ASN A 114 5.30 -4.91 -8.65
N SER A 115 4.92 -4.70 -7.40
CA SER A 115 4.65 -5.75 -6.43
C SER A 115 3.62 -5.31 -5.41
N THR A 116 3.01 -6.27 -4.69
CA THR A 116 2.04 -5.96 -3.64
C THR A 116 2.64 -5.08 -2.53
N PHE A 117 3.92 -5.25 -2.20
CA PHE A 117 4.60 -4.36 -1.26
C PHE A 117 4.71 -2.94 -1.82
N GLU A 118 5.06 -2.79 -3.08
CA GLU A 118 5.23 -1.48 -3.72
C GLU A 118 3.91 -0.73 -3.90
N ASN A 119 2.78 -1.43 -4.03
CA ASN A 119 1.48 -0.79 -3.98
C ASN A 119 1.31 0.03 -2.69
N PHE A 120 1.66 -0.55 -1.54
CA PHE A 120 1.65 0.19 -0.26
C PHE A 120 2.78 1.20 -0.17
N TYR A 121 3.98 0.83 -0.63
CA TYR A 121 5.17 1.68 -0.62
C TYR A 121 4.91 3.04 -1.29
N TYR A 122 4.31 3.04 -2.49
CA TYR A 122 3.96 4.25 -3.22
C TYR A 122 2.59 4.80 -2.86
N GLY A 123 1.65 3.97 -2.43
CA GLY A 123 0.31 4.37 -2.04
C GLY A 123 0.26 5.20 -0.75
N ILE A 124 1.07 4.83 0.28
CA ILE A 124 1.08 5.51 1.58
C ILE A 124 1.29 7.03 1.47
N PRO A 125 2.30 7.54 0.76
CA PRO A 125 2.50 8.98 0.64
C PRO A 125 1.34 9.71 -0.03
N ILE A 126 0.64 9.03 -0.95
CA ILE A 126 -0.54 9.57 -1.63
C ILE A 126 -1.71 9.67 -0.63
N LEU A 127 -2.04 8.58 0.03
CA LEU A 127 -3.12 8.50 1.01
C LEU A 127 -2.92 9.49 2.17
N ARG A 128 -1.68 9.60 2.66
CA ARG A 128 -1.33 10.58 3.71
C ARG A 128 -1.52 12.02 3.25
N ARG A 129 -1.14 12.36 2.02
CA ARG A 129 -1.36 13.71 1.46
C ARG A 129 -2.85 14.03 1.31
N TRP A 130 -3.68 13.02 1.08
CA TRP A 130 -5.14 13.18 1.03
C TRP A 130 -5.78 13.26 2.43
N GLY A 131 -5.02 13.05 3.49
CA GLY A 131 -5.52 13.05 4.87
C GLY A 131 -6.43 11.87 5.19
N VAL A 132 -6.18 10.73 4.55
CA VAL A 132 -6.98 9.51 4.71
C VAL A 132 -6.82 8.93 6.10
N HIS A 133 -7.93 8.57 6.75
CA HIS A 133 -7.96 7.91 8.05
C HIS A 133 -8.43 6.46 7.93
N LYS A 134 -9.31 6.16 6.98
CA LYS A 134 -9.85 4.83 6.78
C LYS A 134 -9.96 4.47 5.31
N VAL A 135 -9.32 3.36 4.92
CA VAL A 135 -9.39 2.85 3.54
C VAL A 135 -10.23 1.58 3.47
N MET A 136 -10.97 1.43 2.37
CA MET A 136 -11.46 0.15 1.90
C MET A 136 -10.46 -0.43 0.90
N LEU A 137 -9.74 -1.48 1.31
CA LEU A 137 -8.79 -2.19 0.47
C LEU A 137 -9.51 -3.20 -0.42
N ILE A 138 -9.46 -2.99 -1.74
CA ILE A 138 -10.05 -3.90 -2.72
C ILE A 138 -9.00 -4.90 -3.18
N THR A 139 -9.26 -6.18 -2.94
CA THR A 139 -8.35 -7.28 -3.28
C THR A 139 -9.11 -8.55 -3.66
N SER A 140 -8.41 -9.63 -3.98
CA SER A 140 -9.01 -10.93 -4.29
C SER A 140 -8.74 -11.97 -3.20
N PRO A 141 -9.51 -13.08 -3.16
CA PRO A 141 -9.32 -14.14 -2.16
C PRO A 141 -7.90 -14.73 -2.18
N SER A 142 -7.32 -14.87 -3.37
CA SER A 142 -5.96 -15.42 -3.57
C SER A 142 -4.86 -14.54 -2.98
N HIS A 143 -5.08 -13.21 -2.93
CA HIS A 143 -4.12 -12.23 -2.41
C HIS A 143 -4.44 -11.74 -0.99
N LEU A 144 -5.63 -12.05 -0.47
CA LEU A 144 -6.15 -11.47 0.76
C LEU A 144 -5.24 -11.62 1.98
N PRO A 145 -4.71 -12.81 2.31
CA PRO A 145 -3.91 -12.96 3.54
C PRO A 145 -2.70 -12.02 3.54
N ARG A 146 -1.92 -12.03 2.47
CA ARG A 146 -0.73 -11.22 2.32
C ARG A 146 -1.05 -9.73 2.24
N ALA A 147 -1.97 -9.35 1.37
CA ALA A 147 -2.37 -7.95 1.17
C ALA A 147 -2.93 -7.34 2.46
N LYS A 148 -3.80 -8.06 3.17
CA LYS A 148 -4.38 -7.61 4.44
C LYS A 148 -3.32 -7.36 5.51
N TRP A 149 -2.41 -8.32 5.73
CA TRP A 149 -1.36 -8.17 6.75
C TRP A 149 -0.43 -7.01 6.43
N MET A 150 0.00 -6.91 5.17
CA MET A 150 0.85 -5.80 4.74
C MET A 150 0.14 -4.45 4.88
N ALA A 151 -1.14 -4.37 4.48
CA ALA A 151 -1.94 -3.16 4.65
C ALA A 151 -2.08 -2.76 6.12
N GLN A 152 -2.43 -3.70 7.00
CA GLN A 152 -2.59 -3.43 8.43
C GLN A 152 -1.28 -2.96 9.08
N ILE A 153 -0.14 -3.54 8.69
CA ILE A 153 1.17 -3.12 9.21
C ILE A 153 1.56 -1.74 8.64
N LEU A 154 1.53 -1.59 7.33
CA LEU A 154 2.08 -0.43 6.64
C LEU A 154 1.19 0.81 6.79
N LEU A 155 -0.11 0.69 6.52
CA LEU A 155 -1.07 1.78 6.69
C LEU A 155 -1.36 2.04 8.16
N GLY A 156 -1.47 0.97 8.96
CA GLY A 156 -1.66 1.08 10.41
C GLY A 156 -0.56 1.85 11.12
N ALA A 157 0.71 1.69 10.70
CA ALA A 157 1.84 2.46 11.22
C ALA A 157 1.69 3.99 10.99
N HIS A 158 0.81 4.39 10.08
CA HIS A 158 0.47 5.78 9.80
C HIS A 158 -0.91 6.20 10.33
N GLY A 159 -1.53 5.38 11.18
CA GLY A 159 -2.84 5.66 11.76
C GLY A 159 -4.01 5.51 10.78
N ILE A 160 -3.80 4.82 9.65
CA ILE A 160 -4.85 4.57 8.66
C ILE A 160 -5.47 3.19 8.93
N TRP A 161 -6.77 3.18 9.26
CA TRP A 161 -7.52 1.94 9.44
C TRP A 161 -7.83 1.28 8.11
N VAL A 162 -7.78 -0.06 8.07
CA VAL A 162 -7.99 -0.85 6.86
C VAL A 162 -9.17 -1.78 7.03
N GLU A 163 -10.20 -1.56 6.23
CA GLU A 163 -11.22 -2.57 5.93
C GLU A 163 -10.90 -3.25 4.60
N THR A 164 -11.35 -4.48 4.43
CA THR A 164 -11.08 -5.24 3.21
C THR A 164 -12.37 -5.64 2.54
N ASP A 165 -12.45 -5.40 1.24
CA ASP A 165 -13.51 -5.89 0.39
C ASP A 165 -12.93 -6.85 -0.66
N ILE A 166 -13.58 -8.00 -0.84
CA ILE A 166 -13.02 -9.15 -1.56
C ILE A 166 -13.82 -9.37 -2.85
N VAL A 167 -13.16 -9.08 -3.95
CA VAL A 167 -13.72 -9.31 -5.28
C VAL A 167 -13.40 -10.73 -5.73
N GLN A 168 -14.45 -11.52 -6.02
CA GLN A 168 -14.29 -12.87 -6.57
C GLN A 168 -13.76 -12.80 -7.98
N GLU A 169 -12.67 -13.49 -8.23
CA GLU A 169 -12.08 -13.63 -9.55
C GLU A 169 -12.50 -14.97 -10.14
N LEU A 170 -13.41 -14.92 -11.13
CA LEU A 170 -13.85 -16.11 -11.88
C LEU A 170 -12.85 -16.33 -13.01
N GLY A 171 -12.24 -17.51 -13.06
CA GLY A 171 -11.29 -17.85 -14.11
C GLY A 171 -10.04 -18.55 -13.58
N VAL A 172 -8.92 -18.38 -14.27
CA VAL A 172 -7.64 -19.00 -13.88
C VAL A 172 -7.29 -18.56 -12.47
N PRO A 173 -7.14 -19.48 -11.51
CA PRO A 173 -6.77 -19.11 -10.15
C PRO A 173 -5.45 -18.36 -10.22
N GLY A 174 -5.44 -17.12 -9.73
CA GLY A 174 -4.22 -16.35 -9.60
C GLY A 174 -3.16 -17.16 -8.85
N ASN A 175 -1.89 -16.87 -9.09
CA ASN A 175 -0.77 -17.58 -8.47
C ASN A 175 -1.03 -17.80 -6.99
N ARG A 176 -1.10 -19.07 -6.55
CA ARG A 176 -1.21 -19.42 -5.14
C ARG A 176 -0.03 -18.80 -4.40
N GLU A 177 -0.32 -17.93 -3.48
CA GLU A 177 0.71 -17.29 -2.68
C GLU A 177 1.39 -18.32 -1.77
N SER A 178 2.73 -18.34 -1.83
CA SER A 178 3.51 -19.21 -0.96
C SER A 178 3.69 -18.57 0.43
N TRP A 179 3.51 -19.37 1.48
CA TRP A 179 3.74 -18.93 2.87
C TRP A 179 5.11 -18.29 3.12
N PRO A 180 6.23 -18.84 2.57
CA PRO A 180 7.54 -18.19 2.73
C PRO A 180 7.59 -16.77 2.15
N LYS A 181 6.97 -16.54 0.99
CA LYS A 181 6.88 -15.22 0.37
C LYS A 181 6.07 -14.27 1.24
N THR A 182 4.94 -14.72 1.77
CA THR A 182 4.14 -13.92 2.71
C THR A 182 4.93 -13.56 3.95
N GLY A 183 5.67 -14.49 4.54
CA GLY A 183 6.53 -14.24 5.71
C GLY A 183 7.61 -13.19 5.44
N LEU A 184 8.28 -13.27 4.29
CA LEU A 184 9.27 -12.26 3.88
C LEU A 184 8.64 -10.88 3.69
N ASP A 185 7.50 -10.80 2.99
CA ASP A 185 6.82 -9.54 2.74
C ASP A 185 6.29 -8.90 4.04
N VAL A 186 5.77 -9.71 4.98
CA VAL A 186 5.35 -9.23 6.31
C VAL A 186 6.55 -8.71 7.10
N THR A 187 7.67 -9.44 7.12
CA THR A 187 8.89 -9.00 7.81
C THR A 187 9.41 -7.70 7.21
N ARG A 188 9.49 -7.60 5.89
CA ARG A 188 9.85 -6.37 5.18
C ARG A 188 8.92 -5.21 5.55
N SER A 189 7.63 -5.49 5.66
CA SER A 189 6.62 -4.50 6.03
C SER A 189 6.82 -3.95 7.44
N LEU A 190 7.19 -4.80 8.41
CA LEU A 190 7.50 -4.37 9.79
C LEU A 190 8.69 -3.38 9.82
N PHE A 191 9.77 -3.70 9.10
CA PHE A 191 10.91 -2.78 8.99
C PHE A 191 10.51 -1.48 8.29
N TRP A 192 9.75 -1.59 7.19
CA TRP A 192 9.33 -0.42 6.44
C TRP A 192 8.32 0.45 7.21
N ALA A 193 7.48 -0.12 8.05
CA ALA A 193 6.56 0.63 8.91
C ALA A 193 7.28 1.67 9.78
N ILE A 194 8.49 1.34 10.26
CA ILE A 194 9.33 2.26 11.02
C ILE A 194 10.04 3.24 10.10
N LEU A 195 10.68 2.75 9.03
CA LEU A 195 11.45 3.58 8.11
C LEU A 195 10.58 4.60 7.37
N SER A 196 9.35 4.24 7.03
CA SER A 196 8.39 5.09 6.32
C SER A 196 7.89 6.29 7.14
N GLN A 197 8.19 6.33 8.44
CA GLN A 197 7.95 7.53 9.26
C GLN A 197 8.87 8.69 8.85
N ILE A 198 10.06 8.37 8.32
CA ILE A 198 11.09 9.35 7.96
C ILE A 198 11.24 9.42 6.44
N ILE A 199 11.23 8.27 5.76
CA ILE A 199 11.46 8.14 4.32
C ILE A 199 10.12 8.05 3.61
N GLN A 200 9.85 9.00 2.72
CA GLN A 200 8.62 9.01 1.93
C GLN A 200 8.97 8.85 0.45
N PRO A 201 8.75 7.66 -0.12
CA PRO A 201 8.95 7.44 -1.53
C PRO A 201 7.95 8.27 -2.35
N GLN A 202 8.39 8.78 -3.47
CA GLN A 202 7.52 9.51 -4.37
C GLN A 202 7.37 8.74 -5.68
N CYS A 203 6.13 8.57 -6.11
CA CYS A 203 5.82 8.10 -7.45
C CYS A 203 5.64 9.32 -8.36
N SER A 204 6.43 9.40 -9.42
CA SER A 204 6.29 10.44 -10.44
C SER A 204 5.21 10.12 -11.48
N ASN A 205 4.72 8.87 -11.51
CA ASN A 205 3.73 8.40 -12.46
C ASN A 205 2.38 8.16 -11.76
N VAL A 206 1.77 9.26 -11.33
CA VAL A 206 0.41 9.28 -10.78
C VAL A 206 -0.44 10.17 -11.67
N THR A 207 -1.45 9.57 -12.31
CA THR A 207 -2.32 10.25 -13.28
C THR A 207 -3.76 10.23 -12.81
N LYS A 208 -4.45 11.35 -12.91
CA LYS A 208 -5.91 11.39 -12.69
C LYS A 208 -6.62 10.80 -13.90
N LEU A 209 -7.63 9.97 -13.69
CA LEU A 209 -8.31 9.25 -14.78
C LEU A 209 -8.91 10.21 -15.83
N THR A 210 -9.31 11.40 -15.41
CA THR A 210 -9.76 12.47 -16.33
C THR A 210 -8.67 13.04 -17.21
N GLN A 211 -7.40 12.81 -16.90
CA GLN A 211 -6.24 13.33 -17.64
C GLN A 211 -5.65 12.30 -18.61
N VAL A 212 -6.27 11.12 -18.71
CA VAL A 212 -5.84 10.08 -19.66
C VAL A 212 -6.13 10.56 -21.08
N ASP A 213 -5.06 10.76 -21.85
CA ASP A 213 -5.15 11.15 -23.28
C ASP A 213 -5.45 9.91 -24.15
N MET A 214 -6.73 9.67 -24.37
CA MET A 214 -7.20 8.53 -25.17
C MET A 214 -6.74 8.62 -26.62
N GLN A 215 -6.55 9.84 -27.17
CA GLN A 215 -6.08 10.01 -28.55
C GLN A 215 -4.61 9.59 -28.68
N ALA A 216 -3.77 10.03 -27.76
CA ALA A 216 -2.37 9.61 -27.72
C ALA A 216 -2.21 8.07 -27.53
N TRP A 217 -3.10 7.46 -26.74
CA TRP A 217 -3.12 6.01 -26.55
C TRP A 217 -3.59 5.26 -27.82
N LYS A 218 -4.63 5.75 -28.49
CA LYS A 218 -5.08 5.18 -29.78
C LYS A 218 -3.95 5.21 -30.83
N ASN A 219 -3.20 6.28 -30.90
CA ASN A 219 -2.07 6.41 -31.86
C ASN A 219 -0.92 5.44 -31.57
N ARG A 220 -0.68 5.11 -30.30
CA ARG A 220 0.37 4.16 -29.87
C ARG A 220 -0.08 2.70 -29.95
N GLY A 221 -1.39 2.48 -29.92
CA GLY A 221 -2.00 1.16 -29.75
C GLY A 221 -1.94 0.70 -28.28
N PHE A 222 -2.96 0.02 -27.82
CA PHE A 222 -3.01 -0.63 -26.50
C PHE A 222 -3.87 -1.88 -26.57
N HIS A 223 -3.64 -2.79 -25.64
CA HIS A 223 -4.44 -4.01 -25.49
C HIS A 223 -4.98 -4.07 -24.07
N CYS A 224 -6.29 -4.31 -23.95
CA CYS A 224 -6.94 -4.59 -22.68
C CYS A 224 -7.11 -6.11 -22.53
N GLU A 225 -7.06 -6.61 -21.30
CA GLU A 225 -7.33 -8.01 -21.03
C GLU A 225 -8.74 -8.39 -21.52
N HIS A 226 -8.81 -9.46 -22.34
CA HIS A 226 -10.04 -9.88 -23.02
C HIS A 226 -11.09 -10.55 -22.12
N GLN A 227 -10.94 -10.49 -20.82
CA GLN A 227 -11.83 -11.21 -19.89
C GLN A 227 -13.24 -10.61 -19.75
N VAL A 228 -13.50 -9.48 -20.39
CA VAL A 228 -14.82 -8.85 -20.36
C VAL A 228 -15.30 -8.64 -21.79
N ALA A 229 -16.32 -9.41 -22.22
CA ALA A 229 -16.86 -9.41 -23.57
C ALA A 229 -17.26 -8.02 -24.10
N TRP A 230 -17.74 -7.14 -23.23
CA TRP A 230 -18.17 -5.78 -23.58
C TRP A 230 -17.01 -4.79 -23.81
N VAL A 231 -15.79 -5.04 -23.30
CA VAL A 231 -14.59 -4.23 -23.66
C VAL A 231 -14.26 -4.39 -25.14
N LYS A 232 -14.52 -5.57 -25.69
CA LYS A 232 -14.32 -5.87 -27.10
C LYS A 232 -15.29 -5.08 -27.99
N GLU A 233 -16.54 -4.95 -27.56
CA GLU A 233 -17.59 -4.21 -28.28
C GLU A 233 -17.27 -2.71 -28.35
N ILE A 234 -16.81 -2.11 -27.25
CA ILE A 234 -16.43 -0.69 -27.19
C ILE A 234 -15.16 -0.40 -28.00
N THR A 235 -14.18 -1.31 -28.01
CA THR A 235 -12.96 -1.13 -28.82
C THR A 235 -13.26 -1.27 -30.30
N ASP A 236 -14.19 -2.14 -30.70
CA ASP A 236 -14.60 -2.30 -32.11
C ASP A 236 -15.47 -1.12 -32.61
N GLU A 237 -16.32 -0.54 -31.79
CA GLU A 237 -17.05 0.70 -32.13
C GLU A 237 -16.13 1.92 -32.21
N SER A 238 -15.14 2.05 -31.32
CA SER A 238 -14.18 3.17 -31.35
C SER A 238 -13.18 3.08 -32.49
N SER A 239 -13.02 1.92 -33.13
CA SER A 239 -12.19 1.75 -34.34
C SER A 239 -12.93 2.09 -35.66
N LYS A 240 -14.26 2.29 -35.58
CA LYS A 240 -15.10 2.63 -36.73
C LYS A 240 -15.47 4.12 -36.86
N LEU A 241 -15.02 4.93 -35.91
CA LEU A 241 -15.13 6.41 -35.89
C LEU A 241 -13.77 7.06 -36.18
#